data_e28f20ebbb4357903f45433af62b0a26
#
_entry.id   e28f20ebbb4357903f45433af62b0a26
#
_cell.length_a   1.000
_cell.length_b   1.000
_cell.length_c   1.000
_cell.angle_alpha   90.00
_cell.angle_beta   90.00
_cell.angle_gamma   90.00
#
_symmetry.space_group_name_H-M   'P 1'
#
loop_
_entity.id
_entity.type
_entity.pdbx_description
1 polymer ?
#
loop_
_entity_poly.entity_id
_entity_poly.type
_entity_poly.pdbx_seq_one_letter_code
_entity_poly.pdbx_strand_id
1 'polypeptide(L)'
;LVGSELCIRDREQTVRIVLRQGQRKQIWQNGVKKTAAELAGNFAAVLFCPDDLNIIRDGPAARRRMMDMAISQLRPKYGALLAEYSRLYDQKSAILRDWHEKPSLLDTLDDFSDQMCRVSAKLIRYRAAYASRLNIAAAPIHADFSGGRDKLTIAYRTVSTVQDALGTEKEIYYALCDHQEQHRRAELDSGQCLTGAHKDDLLIDINGQSARAFASQGQTRTAALSLKLAEREIFHDEFDEYPVLMLDDVLSELDAQRQAFVLNRIGGGQTLITCCEDARIAERTGGRVLTVENGVIR
;
A
#
# COMPACT_ATOMS: atom_id res chain seq x y z
N LEU A 1 -24.15 -8.37 -9.75
CA LEU A 1 -24.52 -7.15 -9.02
C LEU A 1 -23.99 -7.30 -7.59
N VAL A 2 -23.00 -6.50 -7.21
CA VAL A 2 -22.57 -6.43 -5.81
C VAL A 2 -22.90 -5.01 -5.36
N GLY A 3 -23.76 -4.91 -4.38
CA GLY A 3 -24.06 -3.66 -3.68
C GLY A 3 -23.75 -3.86 -2.20
N SER A 4 -23.07 -2.91 -1.58
CA SER A 4 -22.86 -2.88 -0.13
C SER A 4 -23.41 -1.56 0.41
N GLU A 5 -24.10 -1.65 1.53
CA GLU A 5 -24.55 -0.50 2.32
C GLU A 5 -23.62 -0.36 3.53
N LEU A 6 -23.19 0.85 3.80
CA LEU A 6 -22.28 1.18 4.88
C LEU A 6 -22.82 2.37 5.66
N CYS A 7 -22.92 2.24 6.98
CA CYS A 7 -23.11 3.37 7.88
C CYS A 7 -21.75 3.87 8.36
N ILE A 8 -21.41 5.11 8.05
CA ILE A 8 -20.19 5.77 8.49
C ILE A 8 -20.56 7.04 9.24
N ARG A 9 -20.16 7.18 10.51
CA ARG A 9 -20.38 8.36 11.34
C ARG A 9 -21.85 8.79 11.36
N ASP A 10 -22.75 7.86 11.69
CA ASP A 10 -24.21 8.05 11.73
C ASP A 10 -24.83 8.50 10.39
N ARG A 11 -24.11 8.34 9.27
CA ARG A 11 -24.61 8.59 7.93
C ARG A 11 -24.66 7.28 7.15
N GLU A 12 -25.85 6.90 6.74
CA GLU A 12 -26.05 5.80 5.82
C GLU A 12 -25.50 6.18 4.43
N GLN A 13 -24.56 5.39 3.92
CA GLN A 13 -24.00 5.59 2.58
C GLN A 13 -24.16 4.30 1.77
N THR A 14 -24.73 4.43 0.60
CA THR A 14 -24.87 3.33 -0.35
C THR A 14 -23.83 3.45 -1.45
N VAL A 15 -22.94 2.47 -1.57
CA VAL A 15 -22.02 2.34 -2.70
C VAL A 15 -22.45 1.16 -3.56
N ARG A 16 -22.77 1.43 -4.83
CA ARG A 16 -23.13 0.42 -5.81
C ARG A 16 -22.08 0.32 -6.89
N ILE A 17 -21.48 -0.87 -7.05
CA ILE A 17 -20.51 -1.16 -8.10
C ILE A 17 -21.10 -2.20 -9.05
N VAL A 18 -21.13 -1.89 -10.33
CA VAL A 18 -21.60 -2.82 -11.37
C VAL A 18 -20.40 -3.21 -12.24
N LEU A 19 -20.13 -4.52 -12.25
CA LEU A 19 -19.13 -5.16 -13.09
C LEU A 19 -19.84 -5.92 -14.20
N ARG A 20 -19.44 -5.68 -15.44
CA ARG A 20 -19.92 -6.42 -16.62
C ARG A 20 -18.72 -6.82 -17.46
N GLN A 21 -18.75 -8.06 -17.98
CA GLN A 21 -17.68 -8.55 -18.85
C GLN A 21 -17.52 -7.63 -20.08
N GLY A 22 -16.27 -7.23 -20.37
CA GLY A 22 -15.94 -6.36 -21.50
C GLY A 22 -16.33 -4.89 -21.33
N GLN A 23 -16.86 -4.48 -20.17
CA GLN A 23 -17.25 -3.08 -19.92
C GLN A 23 -16.44 -2.48 -18.75
N ARG A 24 -16.26 -1.17 -18.78
CA ARG A 24 -15.67 -0.45 -17.63
C ARG A 24 -16.59 -0.55 -16.43
N LYS A 25 -16.03 -0.78 -15.23
CA LYS A 25 -16.79 -0.76 -13.98
C LYS A 25 -17.53 0.56 -13.82
N GLN A 26 -18.75 0.47 -13.35
CA GLN A 26 -19.59 1.64 -13.06
C GLN A 26 -19.83 1.70 -11.57
N ILE A 27 -19.74 2.87 -11.00
CA ILE A 27 -19.78 3.13 -9.56
C ILE A 27 -20.78 4.22 -9.28
N TRP A 28 -21.62 4.04 -8.26
CA TRP A 28 -22.53 5.05 -7.74
C TRP A 28 -22.37 5.15 -6.22
N GLN A 29 -22.43 6.35 -5.70
CA GLN A 29 -22.51 6.64 -4.29
C GLN A 29 -23.78 7.45 -4.04
N ASN A 30 -24.69 6.94 -3.19
CA ASN A 30 -25.98 7.55 -2.91
C ASN A 30 -26.78 7.89 -4.19
N GLY A 31 -26.73 6.98 -5.17
CA GLY A 31 -27.40 7.16 -6.47
C GLY A 31 -26.65 8.05 -7.47
N VAL A 32 -25.60 8.77 -7.08
CA VAL A 32 -24.79 9.62 -7.96
C VAL A 32 -23.62 8.83 -8.54
N LYS A 33 -23.44 8.91 -9.86
CA LYS A 33 -22.33 8.25 -10.55
C LYS A 33 -20.99 8.85 -10.13
N LYS A 34 -20.04 8.01 -9.77
CA LYS A 34 -18.71 8.35 -9.28
C LYS A 34 -17.61 7.63 -10.03
N THR A 35 -16.40 8.17 -10.01
CA THR A 35 -15.17 7.49 -10.39
C THR A 35 -14.56 6.75 -9.18
N ALA A 36 -13.66 5.81 -9.43
CA ALA A 36 -12.95 5.14 -8.34
C ALA A 36 -12.12 6.12 -7.47
N ALA A 37 -11.57 7.18 -8.09
CA ALA A 37 -10.81 8.20 -7.38
C ALA A 37 -11.69 9.04 -6.44
N GLU A 38 -12.94 9.30 -6.79
CA GLU A 38 -13.89 10.04 -5.95
C GLU A 38 -14.42 9.22 -4.77
N LEU A 39 -14.26 7.90 -4.79
CA LEU A 39 -14.58 7.05 -3.64
C LEU A 39 -13.45 7.00 -2.61
N ALA A 40 -12.23 7.33 -3.00
CA ALA A 40 -11.10 7.33 -2.08
C ALA A 40 -11.36 8.25 -0.89
N GLY A 41 -11.14 7.76 0.32
CA GLY A 41 -11.38 8.47 1.58
C GLY A 41 -12.84 8.44 2.10
N ASN A 42 -13.79 7.86 1.35
CA ASN A 42 -15.16 7.68 1.84
C ASN A 42 -15.36 6.36 2.59
N PHE A 43 -14.49 5.42 2.36
CA PHE A 43 -14.51 4.08 2.94
C PHE A 43 -13.09 3.60 3.15
N ALA A 44 -12.79 3.14 4.34
CA ALA A 44 -11.50 2.59 4.70
C ALA A 44 -11.59 1.08 4.85
N ALA A 45 -10.70 0.36 4.18
CA ALA A 45 -10.60 -1.09 4.27
C ALA A 45 -9.14 -1.54 4.27
N VAL A 46 -8.84 -2.54 5.08
CA VAL A 46 -7.56 -3.23 5.09
C VAL A 46 -7.79 -4.65 4.61
N LEU A 47 -7.26 -4.97 3.45
CA LEU A 47 -7.26 -6.33 2.92
C LEU A 47 -5.97 -7.03 3.34
N PHE A 48 -6.10 -8.25 3.82
CA PHE A 48 -5.00 -9.14 4.08
C PHE A 48 -5.26 -10.48 3.38
N CYS A 49 -4.41 -10.81 2.43
CA CYS A 49 -4.47 -12.03 1.62
C CYS A 49 -3.13 -12.80 1.68
N PRO A 50 -3.06 -14.05 1.21
CA PRO A 50 -1.83 -14.86 1.28
C PRO A 50 -0.62 -14.21 0.61
N ASP A 51 -0.81 -13.44 -0.46
CA ASP A 51 0.27 -12.72 -1.14
C ASP A 51 0.95 -11.70 -0.22
N ASP A 52 0.22 -11.07 0.70
CA ASP A 52 0.78 -10.11 1.65
C ASP A 52 1.82 -10.74 2.60
N LEU A 53 1.76 -12.07 2.83
CA LEU A 53 2.76 -12.78 3.63
C LEU A 53 4.15 -12.76 2.98
N ASN A 54 4.22 -12.54 1.67
CA ASN A 54 5.46 -12.48 0.92
C ASN A 54 6.04 -11.06 0.79
N ILE A 55 5.33 -10.02 1.24
CA ILE A 55 5.71 -8.62 1.05
C ILE A 55 7.13 -8.29 1.55
N ILE A 56 7.60 -9.00 2.57
CA ILE A 56 8.94 -8.87 3.12
C ILE A 56 10.00 -9.38 2.13
N ARG A 57 9.71 -10.50 1.46
CA ARG A 57 10.62 -11.16 0.51
C ARG A 57 10.51 -10.62 -0.90
N ASP A 58 9.36 -10.09 -1.24
CA ASP A 58 9.09 -9.49 -2.55
C ASP A 58 9.97 -8.26 -2.81
N GLY A 59 9.98 -7.84 -4.09
CA GLY A 59 10.71 -6.66 -4.50
C GLY A 59 10.09 -5.36 -4.00
N PRO A 60 10.81 -4.23 -4.19
CA PRO A 60 10.32 -2.90 -3.79
C PRO A 60 8.94 -2.53 -4.34
N ALA A 61 8.58 -3.06 -5.50
CA ALA A 61 7.29 -2.78 -6.14
C ALA A 61 6.09 -3.22 -5.28
N ALA A 62 6.16 -4.39 -4.63
CA ALA A 62 5.11 -4.86 -3.72
C ALA A 62 4.96 -3.94 -2.51
N ARG A 63 6.07 -3.54 -1.89
CA ARG A 63 6.08 -2.64 -0.73
C ARG A 63 5.58 -1.24 -1.09
N ARG A 64 5.96 -0.68 -2.25
CA ARG A 64 5.40 0.58 -2.74
C ARG A 64 3.90 0.47 -2.94
N ARG A 65 3.43 -0.61 -3.58
CA ARG A 65 1.99 -0.84 -3.79
C ARG A 65 1.22 -0.88 -2.48
N MET A 66 1.74 -1.55 -1.44
CA MET A 66 1.13 -1.56 -0.10
C MET A 66 1.00 -0.14 0.45
N MET A 67 2.10 0.64 0.46
CA MET A 67 2.07 2.03 0.92
C MET A 67 1.09 2.88 0.11
N ASP A 68 1.13 2.78 -1.22
CA ASP A 68 0.31 3.58 -2.13
C ASP A 68 -1.19 3.30 -1.95
N MET A 69 -1.56 2.04 -1.70
CA MET A 69 -2.95 1.65 -1.40
C MET A 69 -3.43 2.26 -0.09
N ALA A 70 -2.63 2.17 0.98
CA ALA A 70 -2.97 2.74 2.27
C ALA A 70 -3.03 4.27 2.22
N ILE A 71 -2.00 4.93 1.68
CA ILE A 71 -1.94 6.39 1.60
C ILE A 71 -3.07 6.96 0.74
N SER A 72 -3.45 6.28 -0.36
CA SER A 72 -4.55 6.73 -1.22
C SER A 72 -5.89 6.76 -0.50
N GLN A 73 -6.10 5.87 0.46
CA GLN A 73 -7.30 5.87 1.29
C GLN A 73 -7.25 6.96 2.37
N LEU A 74 -6.08 7.14 3.00
CA LEU A 74 -5.86 8.16 4.04
C LEU A 74 -5.86 9.59 3.47
N ARG A 75 -5.41 9.76 2.24
CA ARG A 75 -5.19 11.07 1.57
C ARG A 75 -5.70 11.03 0.13
N PRO A 76 -6.95 11.40 -0.15
CA PRO A 76 -7.54 11.30 -1.49
C PRO A 76 -6.73 11.99 -2.61
N LYS A 77 -6.04 13.10 -2.28
CA LYS A 77 -5.17 13.82 -3.23
C LYS A 77 -3.95 13.00 -3.67
N TYR A 78 -3.52 12.03 -2.86
CA TYR A 78 -2.37 11.18 -3.17
C TYR A 78 -2.61 10.30 -4.41
N GLY A 79 -3.80 9.74 -4.55
CA GLY A 79 -4.15 8.92 -5.71
C GLY A 79 -4.06 9.68 -7.04
N ALA A 80 -4.41 10.98 -7.03
CA ALA A 80 -4.27 11.84 -8.21
C ALA A 80 -2.78 12.09 -8.55
N LEU A 81 -1.94 12.34 -7.54
CA LEU A 81 -0.49 12.49 -7.72
C LEU A 81 0.14 11.21 -8.26
N LEU A 82 -0.30 10.05 -7.77
CA LEU A 82 0.21 8.77 -8.25
C LEU A 82 -0.16 8.51 -9.71
N ALA A 83 -1.37 8.86 -10.12
CA ALA A 83 -1.82 8.75 -11.51
C ALA A 83 -1.05 9.73 -12.43
N GLU A 84 -0.82 10.96 -11.97
CA GLU A 84 0.00 11.95 -12.68
C GLU A 84 1.44 11.44 -12.84
N TYR A 85 2.03 10.94 -11.77
CA TYR A 85 3.38 10.36 -11.79
C TYR A 85 3.50 9.20 -12.79
N SER A 86 2.54 8.27 -12.77
CA SER A 86 2.54 7.12 -13.70
C SER A 86 2.54 7.59 -15.16
N ARG A 87 1.70 8.57 -15.49
CA ARG A 87 1.64 9.14 -16.84
C ARG A 87 2.98 9.78 -17.25
N LEU A 88 3.60 10.57 -16.36
CA LEU A 88 4.89 11.23 -16.63
C LEU A 88 6.00 10.19 -16.78
N TYR A 89 6.01 9.16 -15.95
CA TYR A 89 6.94 8.04 -16.02
C TYR A 89 6.84 7.30 -17.36
N ASP A 90 5.64 6.99 -17.83
CA ASP A 90 5.41 6.30 -19.09
C ASP A 90 5.89 7.17 -20.28
N GLN A 91 5.59 8.48 -20.25
CA GLN A 91 6.04 9.42 -21.28
C GLN A 91 7.56 9.57 -21.32
N LYS A 92 8.20 9.80 -20.16
CA LYS A 92 9.66 9.89 -20.07
C LYS A 92 10.33 8.57 -20.51
N SER A 93 9.78 7.43 -20.10
CA SER A 93 10.29 6.12 -20.49
C SER A 93 10.20 5.89 -22.00
N ALA A 94 9.13 6.35 -22.64
CA ALA A 94 9.01 6.30 -24.11
C ALA A 94 10.07 7.18 -24.80
N ILE A 95 10.29 8.40 -24.29
CA ILE A 95 11.34 9.29 -24.83
C ILE A 95 12.71 8.60 -24.72
N LEU A 96 13.06 8.08 -23.54
CA LEU A 96 14.35 7.43 -23.29
C LEU A 96 14.56 6.16 -24.12
N ARG A 97 13.51 5.46 -24.50
CA ARG A 97 13.60 4.28 -25.37
C ARG A 97 13.76 4.65 -26.84
N ASP A 98 13.00 5.64 -27.30
CA ASP A 98 12.77 5.87 -28.74
C ASP A 98 13.62 7.05 -29.31
N TRP A 99 14.36 7.80 -28.48
CA TRP A 99 15.13 8.98 -28.91
C TRP A 99 16.21 8.69 -29.96
N HIS A 100 16.77 7.48 -29.97
CA HIS A 100 17.76 7.10 -31.01
C HIS A 100 17.15 7.10 -32.41
N GLU A 101 15.89 6.72 -32.55
CA GLU A 101 15.18 6.73 -33.84
C GLU A 101 14.63 8.13 -34.14
N LYS A 102 14.28 8.90 -33.10
CA LYS A 102 13.70 10.24 -33.23
C LYS A 102 14.35 11.22 -32.23
N PRO A 103 15.51 11.83 -32.61
CA PRO A 103 16.28 12.72 -31.72
C PRO A 103 15.52 13.93 -31.18
N SER A 104 14.51 14.45 -31.93
CA SER A 104 13.66 15.57 -31.46
C SER A 104 12.87 15.27 -30.19
N LEU A 105 12.75 14.01 -29.77
CA LEU A 105 12.14 13.66 -28.49
C LEU A 105 12.93 14.21 -27.30
N LEU A 106 14.25 14.41 -27.46
CA LEU A 106 15.10 14.98 -26.41
C LEU A 106 14.74 16.43 -26.06
N ASP A 107 14.13 17.18 -26.99
CA ASP A 107 13.72 18.56 -26.75
C ASP A 107 12.69 18.67 -25.60
N THR A 108 11.97 17.59 -25.30
CA THR A 108 10.96 17.55 -24.25
C THR A 108 11.43 16.78 -23.00
N LEU A 109 12.60 16.11 -23.05
CA LEU A 109 13.05 15.25 -21.94
C LEU A 109 13.22 15.99 -20.63
N ASP A 110 13.74 17.22 -20.67
CA ASP A 110 14.01 18.01 -19.49
C ASP A 110 12.71 18.48 -18.82
N ASP A 111 11.69 18.83 -19.61
CA ASP A 111 10.37 19.22 -19.10
C ASP A 111 9.69 18.05 -18.39
N PHE A 112 9.74 16.84 -18.97
CA PHE A 112 9.19 15.65 -18.32
C PHE A 112 9.99 15.26 -17.07
N SER A 113 11.30 15.42 -17.09
CA SER A 113 12.16 15.15 -15.94
C SER A 113 11.86 16.11 -14.77
N ASP A 114 11.71 17.41 -15.06
CA ASP A 114 11.34 18.42 -14.05
C ASP A 114 9.98 18.13 -13.44
N GLN A 115 8.96 17.88 -14.26
CA GLN A 115 7.61 17.52 -13.78
C GLN A 115 7.64 16.25 -12.93
N MET A 116 8.40 15.21 -13.33
CA MET A 116 8.58 14.01 -12.53
C MET A 116 9.23 14.30 -11.18
N CYS A 117 10.26 15.14 -11.12
CA CYS A 117 10.90 15.55 -9.86
C CYS A 117 9.92 16.27 -8.93
N ARG A 118 9.07 17.17 -9.46
CA ARG A 118 8.05 17.89 -8.68
C ARG A 118 7.00 16.94 -8.08
N VAL A 119 6.48 16.02 -8.87
CA VAL A 119 5.48 15.07 -8.39
C VAL A 119 6.12 14.06 -7.46
N SER A 120 7.35 13.59 -7.76
CA SER A 120 8.11 12.68 -6.90
C SER A 120 8.36 13.26 -5.51
N ALA A 121 8.70 14.55 -5.40
CA ALA A 121 8.94 15.19 -4.11
C ALA A 121 7.72 15.09 -3.17
N LYS A 122 6.52 15.27 -3.73
CA LYS A 122 5.28 15.10 -2.97
C LYS A 122 5.03 13.64 -2.58
N LEU A 123 5.21 12.70 -3.52
CA LEU A 123 5.02 11.28 -3.26
C LEU A 123 5.99 10.76 -2.20
N ILE A 124 7.28 11.11 -2.30
CA ILE A 124 8.33 10.75 -1.35
C ILE A 124 7.96 11.20 0.05
N ARG A 125 7.53 12.46 0.21
CA ARG A 125 7.15 13.00 1.51
C ARG A 125 5.95 12.28 2.12
N TYR A 126 4.93 11.96 1.33
CA TYR A 126 3.78 11.17 1.80
C TYR A 126 4.20 9.77 2.23
N ARG A 127 5.03 9.08 1.44
CA ARG A 127 5.50 7.73 1.73
C ARG A 127 6.41 7.70 2.96
N ALA A 128 7.32 8.67 3.10
CA ALA A 128 8.20 8.78 4.27
C ALA A 128 7.41 9.02 5.56
N ALA A 129 6.42 9.91 5.52
CA ALA A 129 5.53 10.15 6.66
C ALA A 129 4.72 8.89 7.03
N TYR A 130 4.19 8.17 6.03
CA TYR A 130 3.49 6.91 6.27
C TYR A 130 4.42 5.83 6.83
N ALA A 131 5.62 5.67 6.29
CA ALA A 131 6.61 4.71 6.77
C ALA A 131 7.01 4.97 8.24
N SER A 132 7.13 6.23 8.64
CA SER A 132 7.39 6.61 10.02
C SER A 132 6.23 6.19 10.94
N ARG A 133 4.99 6.45 10.55
CA ARG A 133 3.80 5.99 11.31
C ARG A 133 3.74 4.47 11.38
N LEU A 134 4.02 3.80 10.26
CA LEU A 134 4.02 2.34 10.18
C LEU A 134 5.08 1.72 11.11
N ASN A 135 6.27 2.32 11.19
CA ASN A 135 7.31 1.87 12.11
C ASN A 135 6.87 1.98 13.57
N ILE A 136 6.24 3.10 13.94
CA ILE A 136 5.75 3.34 15.31
C ILE A 136 4.65 2.34 15.68
N ALA A 137 3.70 2.11 14.77
CA ALA A 137 2.56 1.22 15.04
C ALA A 137 2.95 -0.27 14.98
N ALA A 138 3.85 -0.67 14.05
CA ALA A 138 4.20 -2.08 13.86
C ALA A 138 5.15 -2.63 14.93
N ALA A 139 6.04 -1.79 15.47
CA ALA A 139 7.06 -2.24 16.44
C ALA A 139 6.46 -2.89 17.70
N PRO A 140 5.50 -2.30 18.41
CA PRO A 140 4.88 -2.94 19.57
C PRO A 140 4.09 -4.20 19.20
N ILE A 141 3.37 -4.19 18.07
CA ILE A 141 2.62 -5.37 17.60
C ILE A 141 3.57 -6.55 17.36
N HIS A 142 4.70 -6.28 16.71
CA HIS A 142 5.71 -7.31 16.44
C HIS A 142 6.40 -7.83 17.71
N ALA A 143 6.69 -6.92 18.64
CA ALA A 143 7.27 -7.29 19.95
C ALA A 143 6.32 -8.21 20.72
N ASP A 144 5.04 -7.88 20.81
CA ASP A 144 4.03 -8.73 21.45
C ASP A 144 3.93 -10.10 20.78
N PHE A 145 3.96 -10.11 19.44
CA PHE A 145 3.88 -11.33 18.65
C PHE A 145 5.06 -12.26 18.90
N SER A 146 6.25 -11.70 18.97
CA SER A 146 7.49 -12.46 19.20
C SER A 146 7.75 -12.77 20.67
N GLY A 147 6.91 -12.29 21.60
CA GLY A 147 7.16 -12.36 23.03
C GLY A 147 8.40 -11.56 23.45
N GLY A 148 8.62 -10.40 22.80
CA GLY A 148 9.75 -9.51 23.06
C GLY A 148 11.10 -9.97 22.48
N ARG A 149 11.14 -11.07 21.74
CA ARG A 149 12.40 -11.64 21.21
C ARG A 149 12.93 -10.90 19.97
N ASP A 150 12.04 -10.38 19.16
CA ASP A 150 12.40 -9.72 17.90
C ASP A 150 12.01 -8.25 17.92
N LYS A 151 12.96 -7.41 17.47
CA LYS A 151 12.76 -5.96 17.28
C LYS A 151 12.58 -5.69 15.80
N LEU A 152 11.38 -5.28 15.40
CA LEU A 152 11.09 -4.83 14.04
C LEU A 152 11.43 -3.36 13.89
N THR A 153 12.09 -3.00 12.80
CA THR A 153 12.34 -1.61 12.40
C THR A 153 11.98 -1.42 10.94
N ILE A 154 11.35 -0.30 10.63
CA ILE A 154 10.91 0.06 9.29
C ILE A 154 11.48 1.43 8.95
N ALA A 155 12.16 1.53 7.80
CA ALA A 155 12.73 2.77 7.31
C ALA A 155 12.36 2.99 5.84
N TYR A 156 12.11 4.23 5.48
CA TYR A 156 11.89 4.61 4.09
C TYR A 156 13.21 4.94 3.40
N ARG A 157 13.37 4.48 2.17
CA ARG A 157 14.52 4.76 1.33
C ARG A 157 14.09 5.27 -0.04
N THR A 158 14.75 6.30 -0.52
CA THR A 158 14.60 6.82 -1.88
C THR A 158 15.97 7.01 -2.54
N VAL A 159 16.09 7.84 -3.58
CA VAL A 159 17.36 8.12 -4.26
C VAL A 159 18.37 8.76 -3.32
N SER A 160 19.66 8.52 -3.56
CA SER A 160 20.76 8.83 -2.63
C SER A 160 20.97 10.32 -2.31
N THR A 161 20.56 11.22 -3.20
CA THR A 161 20.69 12.66 -2.99
C THR A 161 19.65 13.22 -2.02
N VAL A 162 18.53 12.54 -1.80
CA VAL A 162 17.51 12.93 -0.82
C VAL A 162 17.95 12.46 0.56
N GLN A 163 18.53 13.34 1.34
CA GLN A 163 19.03 13.01 2.68
C GLN A 163 17.91 12.97 3.74
N ASP A 164 16.92 13.84 3.62
CA ASP A 164 15.74 13.88 4.48
C ASP A 164 14.47 13.82 3.64
N ALA A 165 13.84 12.64 3.64
CA ALA A 165 12.57 12.41 2.93
C ALA A 165 11.35 13.02 3.66
N LEU A 166 11.50 13.49 4.91
CA LEU A 166 10.48 14.23 5.67
C LEU A 166 10.65 15.76 5.55
N GLY A 167 11.72 16.21 4.94
CA GLY A 167 11.99 17.62 4.67
C GLY A 167 10.92 18.30 3.83
N THR A 168 11.14 19.55 3.45
CA THR A 168 10.20 20.30 2.63
C THR A 168 10.13 19.73 1.20
N GLU A 169 8.99 19.89 0.54
CA GLU A 169 8.84 19.51 -0.86
C GLU A 169 9.90 20.14 -1.76
N LYS A 170 10.32 21.38 -1.43
CA LYS A 170 11.32 22.14 -2.16
C LYS A 170 12.72 21.53 -2.03
N GLU A 171 13.12 21.13 -0.83
CA GLU A 171 14.41 20.47 -0.58
C GLU A 171 14.49 19.12 -1.30
N ILE A 172 13.43 18.31 -1.19
CA ILE A 172 13.35 17.02 -1.87
C ILE A 172 13.38 17.20 -3.39
N TYR A 173 12.65 18.20 -3.91
CA TYR A 173 12.64 18.51 -5.33
C TYR A 173 14.04 18.85 -5.85
N TYR A 174 14.79 19.75 -5.20
CA TYR A 174 16.13 20.08 -5.64
C TYR A 174 17.09 18.88 -5.56
N ALA A 175 17.01 18.09 -4.50
CA ALA A 175 17.79 16.87 -4.38
C ALA A 175 17.47 15.85 -5.52
N LEU A 176 16.22 15.80 -5.97
CA LEU A 176 15.84 14.99 -7.13
C LEU A 176 16.38 15.56 -8.45
N CYS A 177 16.39 16.89 -8.61
CA CYS A 177 16.98 17.54 -9.77
C CYS A 177 18.50 17.27 -9.86
N ASP A 178 19.20 17.35 -8.74
CA ASP A 178 20.63 17.00 -8.65
C ASP A 178 20.87 15.54 -9.03
N HIS A 179 20.02 14.61 -8.54
CA HIS A 179 20.10 13.21 -8.91
C HIS A 179 19.85 13.00 -10.40
N GLN A 180 18.88 13.70 -10.95
CA GLN A 180 18.53 13.64 -12.37
C GLN A 180 19.68 14.10 -13.25
N GLU A 181 20.33 15.20 -12.90
CA GLU A 181 21.47 15.72 -13.64
C GLU A 181 22.65 14.75 -13.61
N GLN A 182 22.96 14.20 -12.43
CA GLN A 182 24.03 13.20 -12.28
C GLN A 182 23.78 11.92 -13.09
N HIS A 183 22.52 11.53 -13.30
CA HIS A 183 22.15 10.28 -13.96
C HIS A 183 21.65 10.46 -15.41
N ARG A 184 21.59 11.70 -15.92
CA ARG A 184 21.07 12.01 -17.26
C ARG A 184 21.71 11.16 -18.35
N ARG A 185 23.04 11.07 -18.36
CA ARG A 185 23.76 10.27 -19.35
C ARG A 185 23.44 8.78 -19.22
N ALA A 186 23.42 8.25 -18.00
CA ALA A 186 23.09 6.85 -17.75
C ALA A 186 21.63 6.51 -18.14
N GLU A 187 20.68 7.44 -17.97
CA GLU A 187 19.31 7.29 -18.46
C GLU A 187 19.26 7.19 -19.99
N LEU A 188 20.00 8.05 -20.68
CA LEU A 188 20.07 8.03 -22.14
C LEU A 188 20.73 6.75 -22.66
N ASP A 189 21.83 6.30 -22.04
CA ASP A 189 22.57 5.10 -22.43
C ASP A 189 21.78 3.82 -22.15
N SER A 190 21.01 3.78 -21.06
CA SER A 190 20.23 2.59 -20.66
C SER A 190 18.79 2.56 -21.17
N GLY A 191 18.26 3.69 -21.63
CA GLY A 191 16.84 3.81 -21.99
C GLY A 191 15.87 3.70 -20.81
N GLN A 192 16.35 3.89 -19.56
CA GLN A 192 15.56 3.69 -18.36
C GLN A 192 15.53 4.93 -17.47
N CYS A 193 14.39 5.22 -16.84
CA CYS A 193 14.30 6.24 -15.81
C CYS A 193 15.05 5.80 -14.55
N LEU A 194 16.02 6.58 -14.11
CA LEU A 194 16.83 6.29 -12.93
C LEU A 194 16.50 7.18 -11.73
N THR A 195 15.77 8.27 -11.93
CA THR A 195 15.39 9.26 -10.90
C THR A 195 13.89 9.31 -10.70
N GLY A 196 13.43 9.29 -9.45
CA GLY A 196 12.03 9.49 -9.08
C GLY A 196 11.47 8.45 -8.11
N ALA A 197 10.20 8.64 -7.74
CA ALA A 197 9.50 7.87 -6.71
C ALA A 197 9.33 6.36 -7.02
N HIS A 198 9.58 5.92 -8.26
CA HIS A 198 9.62 4.50 -8.62
C HIS A 198 10.86 3.76 -8.09
N LYS A 199 11.87 4.50 -7.61
CA LYS A 199 13.07 3.94 -6.96
C LYS A 199 12.91 3.76 -5.46
N ASP A 200 11.83 4.24 -4.87
CA ASP A 200 11.58 4.14 -3.44
C ASP A 200 11.42 2.71 -2.96
N ASP A 201 11.79 2.49 -1.71
CA ASP A 201 11.62 1.22 -1.03
C ASP A 201 11.30 1.42 0.46
N LEU A 202 10.68 0.41 1.05
CA LEU A 202 10.48 0.27 2.48
C LEU A 202 11.46 -0.79 2.99
N LEU A 203 12.45 -0.35 3.76
CA LEU A 203 13.41 -1.24 4.39
C LEU A 203 12.80 -1.80 5.66
N ILE A 204 12.85 -3.11 5.81
CA ILE A 204 12.28 -3.82 6.94
C ILE A 204 13.39 -4.68 7.54
N ASP A 205 13.76 -4.37 8.78
CA ASP A 205 14.81 -5.05 9.50
C ASP A 205 14.25 -5.73 10.75
N ILE A 206 14.77 -6.90 11.07
CA ILE A 206 14.51 -7.63 12.31
C ILE A 206 15.84 -7.79 13.04
N ASN A 207 15.90 -7.30 14.27
CA ASN A 207 17.12 -7.32 15.10
C ASN A 207 18.32 -6.64 14.40
N GLY A 208 18.08 -5.59 13.61
CA GLY A 208 19.12 -4.86 12.88
C GLY A 208 19.64 -5.54 11.63
N GLN A 209 19.02 -6.62 11.20
CA GLN A 209 19.35 -7.33 9.95
C GLN A 209 18.19 -7.26 8.96
N SER A 210 18.52 -7.16 7.66
CA SER A 210 17.51 -7.12 6.61
C SER A 210 16.60 -8.35 6.69
N ALA A 211 15.31 -8.12 6.95
CA ALA A 211 14.33 -9.18 7.02
C ALA A 211 14.20 -9.93 5.68
N ARG A 212 14.38 -9.23 4.56
CA ARG A 212 14.35 -9.84 3.23
C ARG A 212 15.45 -10.88 3.03
N ALA A 213 16.66 -10.61 3.53
CA ALA A 213 17.83 -11.45 3.29
C ALA A 213 18.01 -12.55 4.36
N PHE A 214 17.68 -12.27 5.61
CA PHE A 214 18.11 -13.09 6.74
C PHE A 214 16.97 -13.63 7.61
N ALA A 215 15.75 -13.09 7.52
CA ALA A 215 14.65 -13.55 8.36
C ALA A 215 14.20 -14.98 7.99
N SER A 216 13.90 -15.77 9.01
CA SER A 216 13.25 -17.07 8.84
C SER A 216 11.84 -16.91 8.24
N GLN A 217 11.26 -17.97 7.70
CA GLN A 217 9.89 -17.96 7.18
C GLN A 217 8.87 -17.53 8.26
N GLY A 218 9.07 -18.00 9.51
CA GLY A 218 8.21 -17.60 10.62
C GLY A 218 8.32 -16.12 10.94
N GLN A 219 9.54 -15.54 10.95
CA GLN A 219 9.76 -14.12 11.17
C GLN A 219 9.18 -13.26 10.05
N THR A 220 9.34 -13.66 8.79
CA THR A 220 8.74 -12.92 7.65
C THR A 220 7.21 -12.89 7.72
N ARG A 221 6.57 -14.03 8.05
CA ARG A 221 5.12 -14.09 8.25
C ARG A 221 4.67 -13.21 9.42
N THR A 222 5.38 -13.27 10.55
CA THR A 222 5.07 -12.40 11.70
C THR A 222 5.24 -10.92 11.39
N ALA A 223 6.30 -10.54 10.65
CA ALA A 223 6.51 -9.16 10.24
C ALA A 223 5.39 -8.68 9.29
N ALA A 224 5.00 -9.49 8.30
CA ALA A 224 3.89 -9.15 7.39
C ALA A 224 2.57 -8.94 8.15
N LEU A 225 2.24 -9.82 9.09
CA LEU A 225 1.09 -9.67 9.98
C LEU A 225 1.16 -8.37 10.80
N SER A 226 2.34 -8.06 11.35
CA SER A 226 2.54 -6.84 12.13
C SER A 226 2.33 -5.59 11.29
N LEU A 227 2.77 -5.58 10.02
CA LEU A 227 2.52 -4.48 9.08
C LEU A 227 1.02 -4.28 8.81
N LYS A 228 0.28 -5.35 8.55
CA LYS A 228 -1.16 -5.26 8.22
C LYS A 228 -2.00 -4.85 9.44
N LEU A 229 -1.67 -5.34 10.63
CA LEU A 229 -2.31 -4.89 11.85
C LEU A 229 -1.96 -3.42 12.17
N ALA A 230 -0.71 -3.00 11.94
CA ALA A 230 -0.30 -1.62 12.09
C ALA A 230 -1.00 -0.69 11.09
N GLU A 231 -1.20 -1.12 9.85
CA GLU A 231 -2.01 -0.41 8.87
C GLU A 231 -3.42 -0.15 9.41
N ARG A 232 -4.06 -1.15 10.03
CA ARG A 232 -5.38 -1.02 10.66
C ARG A 232 -5.39 0.01 11.79
N GLU A 233 -4.37 0.00 12.66
CA GLU A 233 -4.26 0.98 13.76
C GLU A 233 -4.02 2.41 13.22
N ILE A 234 -3.21 2.58 12.17
CA ILE A 234 -3.01 3.89 11.53
C ILE A 234 -4.33 4.47 10.98
N PHE A 235 -5.19 3.61 10.41
CA PHE A 235 -6.51 4.04 9.96
C PHE A 235 -7.42 4.43 11.12
N HIS A 236 -7.41 3.65 12.21
CA HIS A 236 -8.15 3.98 13.41
C HIS A 236 -7.72 5.33 14.01
N ASP A 237 -6.41 5.56 14.15
CA ASP A 237 -5.86 6.84 14.64
C ASP A 237 -6.26 8.04 13.77
N GLU A 238 -6.40 7.83 12.46
CA GLU A 238 -6.75 8.91 11.53
C GLU A 238 -8.23 9.24 11.48
N PHE A 239 -9.09 8.21 11.61
CA PHE A 239 -10.53 8.34 11.40
C PHE A 239 -11.34 8.23 12.68
N ASP A 240 -10.72 7.88 13.81
CA ASP A 240 -11.38 7.54 15.08
C ASP A 240 -12.40 6.39 14.92
N GLU A 241 -12.18 5.56 13.90
CA GLU A 241 -13.01 4.41 13.54
C GLU A 241 -12.14 3.33 12.89
N TYR A 242 -12.35 2.07 13.26
CA TYR A 242 -11.62 0.98 12.63
C TYR A 242 -12.06 0.77 11.17
N PRO A 243 -11.10 0.58 10.24
CA PRO A 243 -11.43 0.22 8.87
C PRO A 243 -12.08 -1.17 8.81
N VAL A 244 -12.83 -1.45 7.77
CA VAL A 244 -13.26 -2.83 7.49
C VAL A 244 -12.04 -3.68 7.25
N LEU A 245 -11.86 -4.71 8.06
CA LEU A 245 -10.79 -5.68 7.90
C LEU A 245 -11.29 -6.87 7.08
N MET A 246 -10.59 -7.19 6.02
CA MET A 246 -10.86 -8.36 5.18
C MET A 246 -9.69 -9.32 5.27
N LEU A 247 -9.93 -10.51 5.83
CA LEU A 247 -8.96 -11.61 5.93
C LEU A 247 -9.37 -12.66 4.88
N ASP A 248 -8.73 -12.61 3.71
CA ASP A 248 -9.04 -13.47 2.59
C ASP A 248 -8.11 -14.68 2.56
N ASP A 249 -8.61 -15.82 3.06
CA ASP A 249 -7.92 -17.12 3.18
C ASP A 249 -6.53 -17.10 3.85
N VAL A 250 -6.20 -16.00 4.53
CA VAL A 250 -4.88 -15.83 5.15
C VAL A 250 -4.72 -16.65 6.42
N LEU A 251 -5.81 -16.95 7.12
CA LEU A 251 -5.76 -17.69 8.38
C LEU A 251 -5.36 -19.15 8.16
N SER A 252 -5.68 -19.75 7.01
CA SER A 252 -5.26 -21.11 6.64
C SER A 252 -3.73 -21.25 6.52
N GLU A 253 -3.03 -20.16 6.16
CA GLU A 253 -1.58 -20.11 6.04
C GLU A 253 -0.83 -19.90 7.38
N LEU A 254 -1.57 -19.73 8.47
CA LEU A 254 -1.04 -19.41 9.79
C LEU A 254 -1.12 -20.61 10.74
N ASP A 255 -0.10 -20.79 11.56
CA ASP A 255 -0.19 -21.69 12.71
C ASP A 255 -1.19 -21.18 13.78
N ALA A 256 -1.58 -22.07 14.68
CA ALA A 256 -2.60 -21.79 15.69
C ALA A 256 -2.25 -20.60 16.60
N GLN A 257 -0.97 -20.35 16.88
CA GLN A 257 -0.53 -19.23 17.70
C GLN A 257 -0.74 -17.90 16.96
N ARG A 258 -0.38 -17.87 15.67
CA ARG A 258 -0.57 -16.70 14.82
C ARG A 258 -2.05 -16.41 14.54
N GLN A 259 -2.83 -17.44 14.28
CA GLN A 259 -4.29 -17.29 14.16
C GLN A 259 -4.89 -16.69 15.43
N ALA A 260 -4.56 -17.23 16.61
CA ALA A 260 -5.06 -16.73 17.88
C ALA A 260 -4.65 -15.26 18.11
N PHE A 261 -3.43 -14.89 17.77
CA PHE A 261 -2.95 -13.53 17.92
C PHE A 261 -3.75 -12.54 17.05
N VAL A 262 -3.98 -12.87 15.78
CA VAL A 262 -4.78 -12.04 14.87
C VAL A 262 -6.22 -11.92 15.37
N LEU A 263 -6.87 -13.06 15.67
CA LEU A 263 -8.27 -13.09 16.09
C LEU A 263 -8.52 -12.30 17.40
N ASN A 264 -7.55 -12.27 18.30
CA ASN A 264 -7.66 -11.49 19.55
C ASN A 264 -7.50 -9.97 19.32
N ARG A 265 -7.00 -9.53 18.16
CA ARG A 265 -6.73 -8.13 17.85
C ARG A 265 -7.68 -7.51 16.83
N ILE A 266 -8.62 -8.27 16.30
CA ILE A 266 -9.56 -7.77 15.28
C ILE A 266 -10.86 -7.18 15.85
N GLY A 267 -10.98 -7.08 17.16
CA GLY A 267 -12.13 -6.43 17.82
C GLY A 267 -12.27 -4.95 17.46
N GLY A 268 -13.43 -4.38 17.69
CA GLY A 268 -13.70 -2.94 17.55
C GLY A 268 -14.11 -2.46 16.15
N GLY A 269 -14.18 -3.32 15.13
CA GLY A 269 -14.62 -2.94 13.78
C GLY A 269 -15.26 -4.10 13.04
N GLN A 270 -15.77 -3.83 11.84
CA GLN A 270 -16.31 -4.89 10.99
C GLN A 270 -15.16 -5.72 10.39
N THR A 271 -15.24 -7.03 10.56
CA THR A 271 -14.26 -7.97 9.98
C THR A 271 -14.98 -9.01 9.11
N LEU A 272 -14.48 -9.21 7.90
CA LEU A 272 -14.90 -10.26 6.98
C LEU A 272 -13.77 -11.28 6.88
N ILE A 273 -14.07 -12.54 7.15
CA ILE A 273 -13.09 -13.62 7.11
C ILE A 273 -13.58 -14.66 6.09
N THR A 274 -12.77 -14.95 5.09
CA THR A 274 -12.96 -16.12 4.23
C THR A 274 -12.01 -17.24 4.66
N CYS A 275 -12.50 -18.47 4.75
CA CYS A 275 -11.70 -19.65 5.07
C CYS A 275 -12.39 -20.92 4.54
N CYS A 276 -11.60 -21.95 4.27
CA CYS A 276 -12.11 -23.25 3.86
C CYS A 276 -12.50 -24.15 5.03
N GLU A 277 -11.94 -23.87 6.23
CA GLU A 277 -12.18 -24.63 7.47
C GLU A 277 -12.54 -23.65 8.61
N ASP A 278 -13.58 -23.90 9.35
CA ASP A 278 -14.49 -23.34 9.82
C ASP A 278 -15.06 -23.14 11.23
N ALA A 279 -15.56 -24.06 11.86
CA ALA A 279 -16.20 -24.00 13.17
C ALA A 279 -15.36 -23.31 14.26
N ARG A 280 -14.03 -23.50 14.29
CA ARG A 280 -13.16 -22.95 15.33
C ARG A 280 -13.00 -21.43 15.26
N ILE A 281 -13.03 -20.87 14.05
CA ILE A 281 -12.92 -19.42 13.85
C ILE A 281 -14.22 -18.76 14.28
N ALA A 282 -15.35 -19.33 13.89
CA ALA A 282 -16.68 -18.86 14.27
C ALA A 282 -16.88 -18.84 15.79
N GLU A 283 -16.50 -19.92 16.47
CA GLU A 283 -16.58 -20.02 17.96
C GLU A 283 -15.74 -18.95 18.66
N ARG A 284 -14.57 -18.62 18.09
CA ARG A 284 -13.65 -17.62 18.70
C ARG A 284 -14.07 -16.18 18.46
N THR A 285 -14.70 -15.90 17.32
CA THR A 285 -15.05 -14.52 16.94
C THR A 285 -16.46 -14.13 17.34
N GLY A 286 -17.34 -15.09 17.64
CA GLY A 286 -18.77 -14.85 17.87
C GLY A 286 -19.49 -14.23 16.66
N GLY A 287 -18.88 -14.30 15.49
CA GLY A 287 -19.38 -13.70 14.25
C GLY A 287 -20.48 -14.54 13.59
N ARG A 288 -21.19 -13.90 12.65
CA ARG A 288 -22.15 -14.60 11.78
C ARG A 288 -21.42 -15.45 10.75
N VAL A 289 -21.73 -16.73 10.70
CA VAL A 289 -21.21 -17.65 9.68
C VAL A 289 -22.12 -17.67 8.46
N LEU A 290 -21.54 -17.52 7.29
CA LEU A 290 -22.20 -17.67 5.99
C LEU A 290 -21.52 -18.80 5.25
N THR A 291 -22.24 -19.86 4.97
CA THR A 291 -21.70 -20.98 4.18
C THR A 291 -21.98 -20.77 2.70
N VAL A 292 -20.96 -20.97 1.87
CA VAL A 292 -21.08 -20.87 0.42
C VAL A 292 -20.97 -22.26 -0.19
N GLU A 293 -22.08 -22.77 -0.75
CA GLU A 293 -22.12 -24.07 -1.43
C GLU A 293 -22.64 -23.90 -2.86
N ASN A 294 -21.87 -24.37 -3.84
CA ASN A 294 -22.20 -24.27 -5.25
C ASN A 294 -22.57 -22.86 -5.73
N GLY A 295 -21.88 -21.83 -5.17
CA GLY A 295 -22.12 -20.43 -5.51
C GLY A 295 -23.34 -19.79 -4.83
N VAL A 296 -23.97 -20.49 -3.89
CA VAL A 296 -25.13 -20.00 -3.12
C VAL A 296 -24.72 -19.79 -1.67
N ILE A 297 -25.09 -18.64 -1.11
CA ILE A 297 -24.91 -18.32 0.31
C ILE A 297 -26.09 -18.92 1.10
N ARG A 298 -25.76 -19.63 2.17
CA ARG A 298 -26.70 -20.20 3.13
C ARG A 298 -26.43 -19.70 4.54
#